data_765bf2a643e48b4ffc92e0300af23466
#
_entry.id   765bf2a643e48b4ffc92e0300af23466
#
_cell.length_a   1.000
_cell.length_b   1.000
_cell.length_c   1.000
_cell.angle_alpha   90.00
_cell.angle_beta   90.00
_cell.angle_gamma   90.00
#
_symmetry.space_group_name_H-M   'P 1'
#
loop_
_entity.id
_entity.type
_entity.pdbx_description
1 polymer ?
#
loop_
_entity_poly.entity_id
_entity_poly.type
_entity_poly.pdbx_seq_one_letter_code
_entity_poly.pdbx_strand_id
1 'polypeptide(L)'
;YVYEPGQETILPRAWNSDHAATYQSIIGLQEGERPTFAQNLYFMFQHQIGTMYMRYFMWNFAGRESDEQGADWLKPAQWFKKVPAALAENKGRNNFFMIPFVLGLIGMFYQFVKDTKNFSVVALLFVMLGVAIVFYLNSPPTEPRERDYIYAGSYYAFAFWIGLAVIGIFEVISSIVKNGKV
;
A
#
# COMPACT_ATOMS: atom_id res chain seq x y z
N TYR A 1 24.87 -3.09 -24.00
CA TYR A 1 25.15 -3.92 -22.84
C TYR A 1 25.35 -5.35 -23.31
N VAL A 2 26.49 -5.96 -22.96
CA VAL A 2 26.76 -7.38 -23.24
C VAL A 2 26.47 -8.12 -21.94
N TYR A 3 25.44 -8.95 -21.96
CA TYR A 3 25.10 -9.81 -20.81
C TYR A 3 25.93 -11.08 -20.87
N GLU A 4 26.47 -11.50 -19.74
CA GLU A 4 27.12 -12.81 -19.68
C GLU A 4 26.04 -13.93 -19.78
N PRO A 5 26.29 -14.98 -20.57
CA PRO A 5 25.36 -16.09 -20.69
C PRO A 5 25.04 -16.70 -19.32
N GLY A 6 23.76 -16.95 -19.07
CA GLY A 6 23.28 -17.51 -17.78
C GLY A 6 23.06 -16.49 -16.67
N GLN A 7 23.21 -15.19 -16.93
CA GLN A 7 22.88 -14.14 -15.97
C GLN A 7 21.47 -13.57 -16.15
N GLU A 8 20.76 -14.01 -17.15
CA GLU A 8 19.40 -13.59 -17.43
C GLU A 8 18.44 -14.12 -16.36
N THR A 9 17.65 -13.23 -15.79
CA THR A 9 16.56 -13.61 -14.90
C THR A 9 15.26 -12.93 -15.33
N ILE A 10 14.18 -13.69 -15.25
CA ILE A 10 12.83 -13.13 -15.43
C ILE A 10 12.51 -12.29 -14.21
N LEU A 11 12.16 -11.01 -14.41
CA LEU A 11 11.75 -10.11 -13.35
C LEU A 11 12.85 -9.85 -12.29
N PRO A 12 14.01 -9.26 -12.65
CA PRO A 12 15.06 -8.93 -11.70
C PRO A 12 14.58 -7.84 -10.74
N ARG A 13 14.60 -8.12 -9.44
CA ARG A 13 14.18 -7.18 -8.39
C ARG A 13 15.33 -6.76 -7.48
N ALA A 14 16.14 -7.69 -7.03
CA ALA A 14 17.36 -7.43 -6.27
C ALA A 14 18.54 -7.24 -7.25
N TRP A 15 18.70 -6.04 -7.77
CA TRP A 15 19.61 -5.74 -8.89
C TRP A 15 20.77 -4.80 -8.53
N ASN A 16 20.64 -4.01 -7.46
CA ASN A 16 21.63 -2.97 -7.12
C ASN A 16 22.65 -3.50 -6.12
N SER A 17 23.88 -3.67 -6.56
CA SER A 17 24.99 -4.15 -5.72
C SER A 17 25.29 -3.29 -4.50
N ASP A 18 25.00 -1.99 -4.56
CA ASP A 18 25.23 -1.07 -3.42
C ASP A 18 24.33 -1.38 -2.22
N HIS A 19 23.26 -2.13 -2.45
CA HIS A 19 22.31 -2.59 -1.41
C HIS A 19 22.44 -4.09 -1.11
N ALA A 20 23.54 -4.75 -1.48
CA ALA A 20 23.71 -6.20 -1.34
C ALA A 20 23.44 -6.70 0.09
N ALA A 21 23.99 -6.03 1.10
CA ALA A 21 23.78 -6.38 2.51
C ALA A 21 22.29 -6.28 2.93
N THR A 22 21.56 -5.29 2.40
CA THR A 22 20.13 -5.13 2.69
C THR A 22 19.32 -6.23 2.01
N TYR A 23 19.63 -6.58 0.77
CA TYR A 23 19.00 -7.73 0.10
C TYR A 23 19.27 -9.02 0.86
N GLN A 24 20.52 -9.25 1.32
CA GLN A 24 20.87 -10.43 2.13
C GLN A 24 19.96 -10.53 3.36
N SER A 25 19.75 -9.44 4.07
CA SER A 25 18.91 -9.42 5.27
C SER A 25 17.41 -9.65 4.95
N ILE A 26 16.90 -9.19 3.81
CA ILE A 26 15.48 -9.30 3.46
C ILE A 26 15.14 -10.66 2.85
N ILE A 27 15.98 -11.18 1.97
CA ILE A 27 15.69 -12.39 1.17
C ILE A 27 16.62 -13.56 1.47
N GLY A 28 17.49 -13.45 2.47
CA GLY A 28 18.35 -14.53 2.94
C GLY A 28 19.43 -14.96 1.96
N LEU A 29 19.95 -14.01 1.13
CA LEU A 29 21.05 -14.30 0.21
C LEU A 29 22.37 -14.53 0.97
N GLN A 30 23.22 -15.42 0.47
CA GLN A 30 24.60 -15.53 0.89
C GLN A 30 25.49 -14.53 0.13
N GLU A 31 26.66 -14.22 0.68
CA GLU A 31 27.61 -13.33 0.04
C GLU A 31 28.03 -13.89 -1.33
N GLY A 32 27.91 -13.10 -2.39
CA GLY A 32 28.21 -13.51 -3.76
C GLY A 32 27.14 -14.36 -4.45
N GLU A 33 26.05 -14.71 -3.75
CA GLU A 33 24.93 -15.45 -4.31
C GLU A 33 24.02 -14.53 -5.14
N ARG A 34 23.46 -15.07 -6.21
CA ARG A 34 22.48 -14.35 -7.05
C ARG A 34 21.07 -14.69 -6.63
N PRO A 35 20.16 -13.70 -6.63
CA PRO A 35 18.76 -13.94 -6.30
C PRO A 35 18.11 -14.90 -7.30
N THR A 36 17.49 -15.93 -6.78
CA THR A 36 16.60 -16.82 -7.55
C THR A 36 15.32 -16.07 -7.93
N PHE A 37 14.56 -16.63 -8.89
CA PHE A 37 13.25 -16.09 -9.26
C PHE A 37 12.30 -16.00 -8.03
N ALA A 38 12.28 -17.03 -7.18
CA ALA A 38 11.46 -17.05 -5.97
C ALA A 38 11.86 -15.94 -4.98
N GLN A 39 13.16 -15.71 -4.78
CA GLN A 39 13.66 -14.62 -3.94
C GLN A 39 13.35 -13.24 -4.50
N ASN A 40 13.41 -13.05 -5.83
CA ASN A 40 12.96 -11.82 -6.48
C ASN A 40 11.46 -11.57 -6.26
N LEU A 41 10.61 -12.60 -6.40
CA LEU A 41 9.18 -12.49 -6.09
C LEU A 41 8.94 -12.18 -4.60
N TYR A 42 9.64 -12.86 -3.71
CA TYR A 42 9.52 -12.59 -2.27
C TYR A 42 9.89 -11.13 -1.95
N PHE A 43 11.01 -10.62 -2.48
CA PHE A 43 11.39 -9.22 -2.33
C PHE A 43 10.32 -8.26 -2.85
N MET A 44 9.78 -8.54 -4.02
CA MET A 44 8.72 -7.73 -4.63
C MET A 44 7.48 -7.66 -3.74
N PHE A 45 6.97 -8.80 -3.29
CA PHE A 45 5.74 -8.82 -2.50
C PHE A 45 5.96 -8.32 -1.07
N GLN A 46 7.01 -8.80 -0.40
CA GLN A 46 7.25 -8.46 0.99
C GLN A 46 7.74 -7.03 1.17
N HIS A 47 8.70 -6.61 0.36
CA HIS A 47 9.33 -5.31 0.53
C HIS A 47 8.72 -4.24 -0.37
N GLN A 48 8.73 -4.41 -1.70
CA GLN A 48 8.30 -3.36 -2.61
C GLN A 48 6.79 -3.11 -2.54
N ILE A 49 5.96 -4.15 -2.53
CA ILE A 49 4.50 -3.97 -2.39
C ILE A 49 4.13 -3.79 -0.92
N GLY A 50 4.60 -4.66 -0.02
CA GLY A 50 4.21 -4.63 1.40
C GLY A 50 4.74 -3.42 2.14
N THR A 51 6.07 -3.22 2.16
CA THR A 51 6.70 -2.17 2.94
C THR A 51 6.69 -0.82 2.23
N MET A 52 6.97 -0.76 0.93
CA MET A 52 7.06 0.52 0.24
C MET A 52 5.70 1.05 -0.21
N TYR A 53 4.81 0.22 -0.79
CA TYR A 53 3.51 0.70 -1.28
C TYR A 53 2.41 0.63 -0.23
N MET A 54 2.15 -0.57 0.34
CA MET A 54 1.02 -0.77 1.26
C MET A 54 1.19 -0.01 2.57
N ARG A 55 2.41 0.15 3.08
CA ARG A 55 2.69 0.98 4.26
C ARG A 55 2.28 2.42 4.02
N TYR A 56 2.66 3.03 2.89
CA TYR A 56 2.26 4.39 2.53
C TYR A 56 0.75 4.50 2.28
N PHE A 57 0.16 3.50 1.63
CA PHE A 57 -1.28 3.45 1.45
C PHE A 57 -2.00 3.47 2.81
N MET A 58 -1.58 2.64 3.75
CA MET A 58 -2.19 2.58 5.07
C MET A 58 -1.94 3.83 5.92
N TRP A 59 -0.86 4.59 5.70
CA TRP A 59 -0.67 5.90 6.35
C TRP A 59 -1.82 6.86 6.06
N ASN A 60 -2.35 6.82 4.84
CA ASN A 60 -3.42 7.70 4.41
C ASN A 60 -4.81 7.26 4.88
N PHE A 61 -5.02 5.96 5.12
CA PHE A 61 -6.36 5.42 5.36
C PHE A 61 -6.54 4.69 6.68
N ALA A 62 -5.45 4.32 7.37
CA ALA A 62 -5.52 3.69 8.69
C ALA A 62 -4.93 4.56 9.79
N GLY A 63 -3.81 5.23 9.48
CA GLY A 63 -3.07 6.10 10.38
C GLY A 63 -1.56 5.87 10.30
N ARG A 64 -0.79 6.86 10.69
CA ARG A 64 0.67 6.90 10.65
C ARG A 64 1.24 6.98 12.06
N GLU A 65 2.32 6.25 12.32
CA GLU A 65 2.94 6.21 13.64
C GLU A 65 3.73 7.49 13.96
N SER A 66 4.50 8.01 13.00
CA SER A 66 5.29 9.24 13.14
C SER A 66 5.70 9.78 11.78
N ASP A 67 6.36 10.95 11.72
CA ASP A 67 7.00 11.52 10.54
C ASP A 67 8.45 11.07 10.34
N GLU A 68 8.96 10.21 11.21
CA GLU A 68 10.30 9.64 11.07
C GLU A 68 10.38 8.67 9.89
N GLN A 69 11.55 8.65 9.25
CA GLN A 69 11.79 7.74 8.14
C GLN A 69 11.68 6.28 8.61
N GLY A 70 10.97 5.47 7.86
CA GLY A 70 10.74 4.06 8.18
C GLY A 70 9.58 3.82 9.16
N ALA A 71 8.90 4.86 9.67
CA ALA A 71 7.73 4.70 10.52
C ALA A 71 6.68 3.77 9.88
N ASP A 72 6.02 2.97 10.70
CA ASP A 72 4.96 2.05 10.24
C ASP A 72 3.58 2.74 10.28
N TRP A 73 2.56 2.07 9.73
CA TRP A 73 1.18 2.47 9.89
C TRP A 73 0.63 1.96 11.23
N LEU A 74 -0.37 2.64 11.79
CA LEU A 74 -0.98 2.27 13.06
C LEU A 74 -1.89 1.05 12.92
N LYS A 75 -1.39 -0.08 13.39
CA LYS A 75 -2.13 -1.35 13.44
C LYS A 75 -3.19 -1.34 14.55
N PRO A 76 -4.32 -2.05 14.41
CA PRO A 76 -5.37 -2.12 15.43
C PRO A 76 -4.86 -2.43 16.84
N ALA A 77 -3.85 -3.29 16.96
CA ALA A 77 -3.25 -3.64 18.24
C ALA A 77 -2.51 -2.48 18.94
N GLN A 78 -2.28 -1.36 18.25
CA GLN A 78 -1.55 -0.19 18.75
C GLN A 78 -2.47 0.99 19.11
N TRP A 79 -3.75 0.98 18.72
CA TRP A 79 -4.64 2.13 18.81
C TRP A 79 -4.81 2.68 20.23
N PHE A 80 -4.83 1.80 21.22
CA PHE A 80 -5.06 2.16 22.63
C PHE A 80 -3.83 1.93 23.52
N LYS A 81 -2.67 1.61 22.93
CA LYS A 81 -1.44 1.45 23.69
C LYS A 81 -0.90 2.81 24.13
N LYS A 82 -0.43 2.87 25.37
CA LYS A 82 0.36 4.01 25.83
C LYS A 82 1.66 4.07 25.02
N VAL A 83 1.95 5.25 24.50
CA VAL A 83 3.18 5.51 23.74
C VAL A 83 4.05 6.51 24.51
N PRO A 84 5.38 6.51 24.31
CA PRO A 84 6.26 7.53 24.86
C PRO A 84 5.80 8.94 24.49
N ALA A 85 6.06 9.92 25.37
CA ALA A 85 5.62 11.31 25.17
C ALA A 85 6.11 11.88 23.82
N ALA A 86 7.37 11.63 23.46
CA ALA A 86 7.93 12.08 22.18
C ALA A 86 7.14 11.57 20.96
N LEU A 87 6.63 10.34 21.03
CA LEU A 87 5.81 9.78 19.95
C LEU A 87 4.37 10.28 19.99
N ALA A 88 3.82 10.53 21.20
CA ALA A 88 2.47 11.08 21.36
C ALA A 88 2.38 12.53 20.86
N GLU A 89 3.44 13.32 21.03
CA GLU A 89 3.55 14.71 20.61
C GLU A 89 4.01 14.87 19.15
N ASN A 90 4.37 13.77 18.47
CA ASN A 90 4.82 13.81 17.08
C ASN A 90 3.70 14.27 16.16
N LYS A 91 3.96 15.38 15.41
CA LYS A 91 2.98 16.02 14.52
C LYS A 91 2.57 15.16 13.32
N GLY A 92 3.42 14.21 12.92
CA GLY A 92 3.12 13.27 11.85
C GLY A 92 2.27 12.09 12.30
N ARG A 93 2.10 11.91 13.64
CA ARG A 93 1.26 10.84 14.17
C ARG A 93 -0.21 11.16 14.00
N ASN A 94 -0.92 10.25 13.37
CA ASN A 94 -2.38 10.33 13.29
C ASN A 94 -2.98 8.93 13.41
N ASN A 95 -4.21 8.84 13.89
CA ASN A 95 -4.93 7.59 13.99
C ASN A 95 -6.34 7.76 13.43
N PHE A 96 -6.58 7.18 12.27
CA PHE A 96 -7.89 7.17 11.62
C PHE A 96 -8.73 5.95 11.98
N PHE A 97 -8.23 5.05 12.85
CA PHE A 97 -8.91 3.81 13.25
C PHE A 97 -9.37 2.94 12.08
N MET A 98 -8.66 3.00 10.97
CA MET A 98 -9.02 2.35 9.69
C MET A 98 -10.40 2.75 9.14
N ILE A 99 -11.06 3.78 9.66
CA ILE A 99 -12.40 4.21 9.20
C ILE A 99 -12.38 4.55 7.71
N PRO A 100 -11.46 5.40 7.20
CA PRO A 100 -11.38 5.68 5.77
C PRO A 100 -11.11 4.43 4.92
N PHE A 101 -10.28 3.52 5.43
CA PHE A 101 -9.99 2.25 4.75
C PHE A 101 -11.24 1.40 4.59
N VAL A 102 -11.99 1.20 5.68
CA VAL A 102 -13.25 0.41 5.66
C VAL A 102 -14.29 1.07 4.76
N LEU A 103 -14.45 2.39 4.84
CA LEU A 103 -15.34 3.12 3.93
C LEU A 103 -14.94 2.94 2.48
N GLY A 104 -13.65 3.03 2.16
CA GLY A 104 -13.16 2.77 0.79
C GLY A 104 -13.53 1.38 0.28
N LEU A 105 -13.41 0.34 1.12
CA LEU A 105 -13.82 -1.02 0.77
C LEU A 105 -15.34 -1.13 0.55
N ILE A 106 -16.15 -0.48 1.39
CA ILE A 106 -17.61 -0.44 1.22
C ILE A 106 -17.98 0.23 -0.10
N GLY A 107 -17.39 1.39 -0.40
CA GLY A 107 -17.65 2.11 -1.65
C GLY A 107 -17.16 1.38 -2.88
N MET A 108 -16.01 0.70 -2.77
CA MET A 108 -15.48 -0.18 -3.83
C MET A 108 -16.47 -1.30 -4.14
N PHE A 109 -16.97 -1.99 -3.12
CA PHE A 109 -17.98 -3.05 -3.29
C PHE A 109 -19.30 -2.50 -3.82
N TYR A 110 -19.77 -1.37 -3.30
CA TYR A 110 -20.97 -0.70 -3.79
C TYR A 110 -20.88 -0.39 -5.28
N GLN A 111 -19.80 0.23 -5.74
CA GLN A 111 -19.58 0.53 -7.15
C GLN A 111 -19.47 -0.74 -8.00
N PHE A 112 -18.76 -1.76 -7.51
CA PHE A 112 -18.63 -3.04 -8.21
C PHE A 112 -20.01 -3.67 -8.52
N VAL A 113 -20.93 -3.62 -7.56
CA VAL A 113 -22.27 -4.20 -7.71
C VAL A 113 -23.19 -3.33 -8.56
N LYS A 114 -23.11 -2.00 -8.41
CA LYS A 114 -24.05 -1.06 -9.06
C LYS A 114 -23.61 -0.64 -10.46
N ASP A 115 -22.30 -0.50 -10.68
CA ASP A 115 -21.74 0.03 -11.93
C ASP A 115 -20.36 -0.57 -12.21
N THR A 116 -20.35 -1.82 -12.63
CA THR A 116 -19.12 -2.57 -12.93
C THR A 116 -18.27 -1.91 -14.01
N LYS A 117 -18.88 -1.17 -14.94
CA LYS A 117 -18.14 -0.50 -16.00
C LYS A 117 -17.28 0.64 -15.46
N ASN A 118 -17.85 1.55 -14.68
CA ASN A 118 -17.12 2.66 -14.08
C ASN A 118 -16.21 2.17 -12.94
N PHE A 119 -16.61 1.11 -12.21
CA PHE A 119 -15.73 0.41 -11.28
C PHE A 119 -14.44 -0.04 -11.96
N SER A 120 -14.51 -0.66 -13.13
CA SER A 120 -13.32 -1.14 -13.85
C SER A 120 -12.38 -0.01 -14.22
N VAL A 121 -12.89 1.19 -14.53
CA VAL A 121 -12.08 2.37 -14.83
C VAL A 121 -11.34 2.83 -13.58
N VAL A 122 -12.03 2.97 -12.44
CA VAL A 122 -11.42 3.41 -11.17
C VAL A 122 -10.42 2.36 -10.66
N ALA A 123 -10.77 1.07 -10.76
CA ALA A 123 -9.90 -0.03 -10.38
C ALA A 123 -8.63 -0.08 -11.24
N LEU A 124 -8.74 0.16 -12.54
CA LEU A 124 -7.60 0.24 -13.43
C LEU A 124 -6.69 1.43 -13.04
N LEU A 125 -7.25 2.60 -12.76
CA LEU A 125 -6.48 3.74 -12.28
C LEU A 125 -5.78 3.43 -10.94
N PHE A 126 -6.49 2.82 -10.00
CA PHE A 126 -5.91 2.40 -8.71
C PHE A 126 -4.72 1.47 -8.90
N VAL A 127 -4.84 0.45 -9.73
CA VAL A 127 -3.78 -0.52 -10.00
C VAL A 127 -2.62 0.12 -10.77
N MET A 128 -2.91 0.88 -11.83
CA MET A 128 -1.88 1.47 -12.69
C MET A 128 -1.08 2.56 -11.99
N LEU A 129 -1.72 3.36 -11.14
CA LEU A 129 -1.06 4.43 -10.39
C LEU A 129 -0.53 3.97 -9.01
N GLY A 130 -0.70 2.71 -8.67
CA GLY A 130 -0.20 2.08 -7.46
C GLY A 130 0.77 0.94 -7.77
N VAL A 131 0.24 -0.28 -7.77
CA VAL A 131 1.04 -1.51 -7.93
C VAL A 131 1.86 -1.52 -9.24
N ALA A 132 1.31 -1.04 -10.37
CA ALA A 132 2.05 -0.98 -11.62
C ALA A 132 3.26 -0.04 -11.55
N ILE A 133 3.18 1.06 -10.79
CA ILE A 133 4.32 1.94 -10.52
C ILE A 133 5.42 1.20 -9.74
N VAL A 134 5.07 0.35 -8.77
CA VAL A 134 6.05 -0.50 -8.06
C VAL A 134 6.81 -1.39 -9.05
N PHE A 135 6.09 -1.99 -10.00
CA PHE A 135 6.72 -2.80 -11.05
C PHE A 135 7.66 -1.97 -11.94
N TYR A 136 7.22 -0.78 -12.33
CA TYR A 136 7.96 0.10 -13.24
C TYR A 136 9.22 0.66 -12.60
N LEU A 137 9.11 1.18 -11.38
CA LEU A 137 10.25 1.84 -10.70
C LEU A 137 11.31 0.84 -10.25
N ASN A 138 10.92 -0.37 -9.87
CA ASN A 138 11.83 -1.37 -9.32
C ASN A 138 12.79 -0.79 -8.27
N SER A 139 12.24 -0.04 -7.31
CA SER A 139 13.02 0.69 -6.30
C SER A 139 13.91 -0.23 -5.47
N PRO A 140 15.14 0.22 -5.14
CA PRO A 140 16.02 -0.49 -4.23
C PRO A 140 15.44 -0.56 -2.81
N PRO A 141 15.98 -1.40 -1.92
CA PRO A 141 15.39 -1.63 -0.60
C PRO A 141 15.45 -0.43 0.33
N THR A 142 16.38 0.48 0.09
CA THR A 142 16.51 1.71 0.87
C THR A 142 16.53 2.92 -0.04
N GLU A 143 15.68 3.88 0.27
CA GLU A 143 15.59 5.15 -0.44
C GLU A 143 16.15 6.27 0.47
N PRO A 144 16.77 7.32 -0.10
CA PRO A 144 17.31 8.44 0.69
C PRO A 144 16.25 9.18 1.51
N ARG A 145 14.99 9.09 1.09
CA ARG A 145 13.82 9.68 1.76
C ARG A 145 12.56 8.91 1.42
N GLU A 146 11.52 9.09 2.22
CA GLU A 146 10.20 8.56 1.93
C GLU A 146 9.63 9.17 0.64
N ARG A 147 9.04 8.34 -0.21
CA ARG A 147 8.49 8.72 -1.52
C ARG A 147 7.03 8.31 -1.70
N ASP A 148 6.25 8.48 -0.66
CA ASP A 148 4.81 8.15 -0.64
C ASP A 148 4.02 8.88 -1.74
N TYR A 149 4.42 10.10 -2.11
CA TYR A 149 3.79 10.91 -3.14
C TYR A 149 3.80 10.27 -4.54
N ILE A 150 4.70 9.32 -4.82
CA ILE A 150 4.74 8.62 -6.11
C ILE A 150 3.43 7.85 -6.35
N TYR A 151 2.79 7.38 -5.30
CA TYR A 151 1.57 6.59 -5.36
C TYR A 151 0.30 7.42 -5.13
N ALA A 152 0.39 8.74 -5.07
CA ALA A 152 -0.73 9.64 -4.78
C ALA A 152 -1.93 9.43 -5.70
N GLY A 153 -1.70 9.07 -6.97
CA GLY A 153 -2.77 8.76 -7.91
C GLY A 153 -3.62 7.56 -7.50
N SER A 154 -3.02 6.50 -6.93
CA SER A 154 -3.79 5.36 -6.42
C SER A 154 -4.56 5.73 -5.15
N TYR A 155 -4.00 6.57 -4.29
CA TYR A 155 -4.69 7.07 -3.09
C TYR A 155 -5.91 7.91 -3.47
N TYR A 156 -5.78 8.75 -4.50
CA TYR A 156 -6.89 9.51 -5.05
C TYR A 156 -8.01 8.60 -5.59
N ALA A 157 -7.65 7.57 -6.36
CA ALA A 157 -8.62 6.59 -6.85
C ALA A 157 -9.33 5.86 -5.69
N PHE A 158 -8.61 5.52 -4.63
CA PHE A 158 -9.21 4.91 -3.43
C PHE A 158 -10.13 5.88 -2.67
N ALA A 159 -9.72 7.15 -2.55
CA ALA A 159 -10.54 8.19 -1.91
C ALA A 159 -11.88 8.42 -2.63
N PHE A 160 -11.94 8.21 -3.95
CA PHE A 160 -13.19 8.23 -4.70
C PHE A 160 -14.18 7.16 -4.17
N TRP A 161 -13.70 5.95 -3.85
CA TRP A 161 -14.55 4.93 -3.24
C TRP A 161 -15.02 5.30 -1.84
N ILE A 162 -14.20 6.01 -1.06
CA ILE A 162 -14.66 6.53 0.24
C ILE A 162 -15.89 7.43 0.08
N GLY A 163 -15.88 8.30 -0.94
CA GLY A 163 -17.04 9.14 -1.27
C GLY A 163 -18.26 8.33 -1.67
N LEU A 164 -18.10 7.28 -2.48
CA LEU A 164 -19.19 6.39 -2.90
C LEU A 164 -19.77 5.58 -1.74
N ALA A 165 -18.99 5.29 -0.70
CA ALA A 165 -19.49 4.60 0.49
C ALA A 165 -20.62 5.37 1.17
N VAL A 166 -20.55 6.70 1.20
CA VAL A 166 -21.59 7.55 1.80
C VAL A 166 -22.93 7.34 1.07
N ILE A 167 -22.90 7.29 -0.26
CA ILE A 167 -24.08 7.04 -1.07
C ILE A 167 -24.63 5.64 -0.81
N GLY A 168 -23.77 4.63 -0.80
CA GLY A 168 -24.16 3.24 -0.54
C GLY A 168 -24.79 3.05 0.84
N ILE A 169 -24.20 3.63 1.88
CA ILE A 169 -24.73 3.59 3.25
C ILE A 169 -26.09 4.29 3.30
N PHE A 170 -26.23 5.45 2.68
CA PHE A 170 -27.50 6.19 2.63
C PHE A 170 -28.60 5.39 1.94
N GLU A 171 -28.31 4.70 0.82
CA GLU A 171 -29.29 3.83 0.14
C GLU A 171 -29.76 2.69 1.05
N VAL A 172 -28.83 2.03 1.75
CA VAL A 172 -29.13 0.93 2.67
C VAL A 172 -30.04 1.42 3.81
N ILE A 173 -29.68 2.51 4.47
CA ILE A 173 -30.46 3.09 5.58
C ILE A 173 -31.88 3.48 5.07
N SER A 174 -31.95 4.15 3.93
CA SER A 174 -33.22 4.58 3.34
C SER A 174 -34.15 3.40 3.01
N SER A 175 -33.57 2.30 2.54
CA SER A 175 -34.30 1.06 2.25
C SER A 175 -34.89 0.43 3.55
N ILE A 176 -34.09 0.38 4.62
CA ILE A 176 -34.53 -0.16 5.91
C ILE A 176 -35.68 0.69 6.49
N VAL A 177 -35.55 2.02 6.46
CA VAL A 177 -36.57 2.94 6.98
C VAL A 177 -37.88 2.84 6.19
N LYS A 178 -37.81 2.67 4.86
CA LYS A 178 -39.01 2.48 4.03
C LYS A 178 -39.71 1.16 4.31
N ASN A 179 -38.95 0.08 4.47
CA ASN A 179 -39.50 -1.26 4.73
C ASN A 179 -40.02 -1.43 6.16
N GLY A 180 -39.51 -0.64 7.13
CA GLY A 180 -39.98 -0.66 8.52
C GLY A 180 -41.23 0.17 8.79
N LYS A 181 -41.82 0.78 7.78
CA LYS A 181 -43.07 1.56 7.88
C LYS A 181 -44.33 0.80 7.36
N VAL A 182 -44.23 -0.52 7.22
CA VAL A 182 -45.37 -1.41 6.87
C VAL A 182 -45.98 -1.97 8.15
#